data_896026c5a2727b0392fed3117b6d7763
#
_entry.id   896026c5a2727b0392fed3117b6d7763
#
_cell.length_a   1.000
_cell.length_b   1.000
_cell.length_c   1.000
_cell.angle_alpha   90.00
_cell.angle_beta   90.00
_cell.angle_gamma   90.00
#
_symmetry.space_group_name_H-M   'P 1'
#
loop_
_entity.id
_entity.type
_entity.pdbx_description
1 polymer ?
#
loop_
_entity_poly.entity_id
_entity_poly.type
_entity_poly.pdbx_seq_one_letter_code
_entity_poly.pdbx_strand_id
1 'polypeptide(L)'
;MKLLVVGGGGREHAIIRSLKKNPAVETIYALPGNGGIAQDAVCVNIGATDLDGIVNFAKENAIDYAVVAPDDPLVLGCVDRLNEAGIPCFGPRANAAIIEGSKAFSKNLMKKYGIPTASYEIFTDLEAALRYLETAPIPTVVKADGLALGKGVIIAQTREEAVEAVTDMMANAKFGKSGSTVVIEEFLTGPEVSVLAFTDGKTVKPMVSSMDHKRAGDNDTGLNTGGMGTVAPNPYYTDTIAERCMKEIFLPTIAAMNAEGRTFKGCLYFGLMLTPKGPKVIEYNCRFGDPETQVVLPLLESDLLTVMQATTNGTLADTEVKFADQHACCVITASSGYPESYKKGYPITMTEKAAAATFVAGAKLENGTLLTSGGRVTGTTAVADSLAEAVKEAYRLADGVQFENAYRRSDIGQKALQAKQ
;
A
#
# COMPACT_ATOMS: atom_id res chain seq x y z
N MET A 1 -17.27 21.38 1.48
CA MET A 1 -16.45 20.73 2.52
C MET A 1 -14.97 21.00 2.26
N LYS A 2 -14.23 21.24 3.34
CA LYS A 2 -12.77 21.33 3.32
C LYS A 2 -12.20 20.00 3.79
N LEU A 3 -11.42 19.36 2.97
CA LEU A 3 -10.79 18.07 3.27
C LEU A 3 -9.28 18.24 3.50
N LEU A 4 -8.75 17.36 4.34
CA LEU A 4 -7.32 17.22 4.59
C LEU A 4 -6.87 15.82 4.19
N VAL A 5 -5.82 15.69 3.39
CA VAL A 5 -5.18 14.42 3.07
C VAL A 5 -3.73 14.46 3.57
N VAL A 6 -3.40 13.59 4.50
CA VAL A 6 -2.04 13.43 5.01
C VAL A 6 -1.26 12.51 4.08
N GLY A 7 -0.08 12.94 3.66
CA GLY A 7 0.80 12.20 2.77
C GLY A 7 1.13 12.94 1.48
N GLY A 8 2.00 12.37 0.65
CA GLY A 8 2.49 13.02 -0.56
C GLY A 8 2.98 12.05 -1.63
N GLY A 9 2.47 10.84 -1.67
CA GLY A 9 2.81 9.83 -2.67
C GLY A 9 1.80 9.71 -3.80
N GLY A 10 2.01 8.75 -4.69
CA GLY A 10 1.10 8.45 -5.80
C GLY A 10 -0.27 7.95 -5.32
N ARG A 11 -0.30 7.18 -4.25
CA ARG A 11 -1.52 6.78 -3.55
C ARG A 11 -2.36 7.97 -3.12
N GLU A 12 -1.74 8.95 -2.47
CA GLU A 12 -2.42 10.17 -2.02
C GLU A 12 -2.94 10.96 -3.21
N HIS A 13 -2.18 11.04 -4.30
CA HIS A 13 -2.63 11.72 -5.52
C HIS A 13 -3.88 11.03 -6.11
N ALA A 14 -3.91 9.71 -6.15
CA ALA A 14 -5.09 8.96 -6.61
C ALA A 14 -6.30 9.17 -5.70
N ILE A 15 -6.11 9.18 -4.38
CA ILE A 15 -7.16 9.48 -3.40
C ILE A 15 -7.72 10.89 -3.63
N ILE A 16 -6.84 11.88 -3.75
CA ILE A 16 -7.24 13.29 -3.97
C ILE A 16 -8.07 13.44 -5.25
N ARG A 17 -7.61 12.86 -6.36
CA ARG A 17 -8.37 12.91 -7.62
C ARG A 17 -9.73 12.22 -7.52
N SER A 18 -9.84 11.15 -6.76
CA SER A 18 -11.11 10.49 -6.51
C SER A 18 -12.04 11.32 -5.63
N LEU A 19 -11.52 11.93 -4.56
CA LEU A 19 -12.30 12.80 -3.67
C LEU A 19 -12.81 14.05 -4.37
N LYS A 20 -12.05 14.63 -5.30
CA LYS A 20 -12.46 15.80 -6.10
C LYS A 20 -13.71 15.58 -6.96
N LYS A 21 -14.06 14.33 -7.25
CA LYS A 21 -15.28 14.01 -8.03
C LYS A 21 -16.55 14.32 -7.26
N ASN A 22 -16.51 14.40 -5.93
CA ASN A 22 -17.66 14.73 -5.11
C ASN A 22 -17.92 16.25 -5.15
N PRO A 23 -19.12 16.69 -5.58
CA PRO A 23 -19.43 18.13 -5.74
C PRO A 23 -19.48 18.90 -4.42
N ALA A 24 -19.60 18.22 -3.28
CA ALA A 24 -19.56 18.87 -1.96
C ALA A 24 -18.13 19.25 -1.52
N VAL A 25 -17.11 18.75 -2.21
CA VAL A 25 -15.70 19.05 -1.90
C VAL A 25 -15.31 20.39 -2.54
N GLU A 26 -15.05 21.38 -1.71
CA GLU A 26 -14.65 22.73 -2.14
C GLU A 26 -13.14 22.87 -2.21
N THR A 27 -12.44 22.38 -1.19
CA THR A 27 -10.99 22.48 -1.07
C THR A 27 -10.41 21.21 -0.47
N ILE A 28 -9.31 20.74 -1.04
CA ILE A 28 -8.49 19.68 -0.48
C ILE A 28 -7.11 20.26 -0.13
N TYR A 29 -6.68 20.08 1.11
CA TYR A 29 -5.33 20.35 1.55
C TYR A 29 -4.55 19.05 1.60
N ALA A 30 -3.33 19.04 1.11
CA ALA A 30 -2.42 17.89 1.15
C ALA A 30 -1.19 18.23 2.01
N LEU A 31 -0.88 17.41 3.00
CA LEU A 31 0.20 17.61 3.97
C LEU A 31 1.19 16.43 3.91
N PRO A 32 2.37 16.58 3.29
CA PRO A 32 2.87 17.75 2.59
C PRO A 32 2.41 17.85 1.13
N GLY A 33 1.79 16.80 0.53
CA GLY A 33 1.55 16.70 -0.89
C GLY A 33 2.85 16.50 -1.70
N ASN A 34 2.78 16.75 -2.99
CA ASN A 34 3.91 16.73 -3.91
C ASN A 34 3.68 17.67 -5.09
N GLY A 35 4.64 17.76 -6.03
CA GLY A 35 4.55 18.68 -7.16
C GLY A 35 3.39 18.43 -8.13
N GLY A 36 2.93 17.17 -8.27
CA GLY A 36 1.76 16.85 -9.07
C GLY A 36 0.46 17.08 -8.33
N ILE A 37 0.41 16.75 -7.04
CA ILE A 37 -0.73 17.02 -6.16
C ILE A 37 -1.06 18.51 -6.12
N ALA A 38 -0.07 19.37 -6.24
CA ALA A 38 -0.24 20.83 -6.26
C ALA A 38 -1.19 21.34 -7.37
N GLN A 39 -1.43 20.55 -8.41
CA GLN A 39 -2.40 20.88 -9.46
C GLN A 39 -3.85 20.51 -9.06
N ASP A 40 -4.02 19.63 -8.10
CA ASP A 40 -5.30 19.06 -7.68
C ASP A 40 -5.72 19.47 -6.26
N ALA A 41 -4.79 19.93 -5.44
CA ALA A 41 -4.99 20.29 -4.04
C ALA A 41 -4.05 21.42 -3.62
N VAL A 42 -4.33 22.00 -2.46
CA VAL A 42 -3.43 22.97 -1.82
C VAL A 42 -2.40 22.22 -1.00
N CYS A 43 -1.15 22.19 -1.45
CA CYS A 43 -0.06 21.58 -0.69
C CYS A 43 0.43 22.52 0.41
N VAL A 44 0.58 21.98 1.62
CA VAL A 44 1.06 22.71 2.79
C VAL A 44 2.29 22.00 3.32
N ASN A 45 3.38 22.71 3.54
CA ASN A 45 4.65 22.14 3.98
C ASN A 45 4.62 21.73 5.46
N ILE A 46 3.82 20.70 5.76
CA ILE A 46 3.75 20.03 7.05
C ILE A 46 4.02 18.57 6.79
N GLY A 47 5.02 17.99 7.45
CA GLY A 47 5.39 16.58 7.28
C GLY A 47 4.28 15.64 7.75
N ALA A 48 4.16 14.48 7.10
CA ALA A 48 3.13 13.49 7.43
C ALA A 48 3.24 12.92 8.85
N THR A 49 4.39 13.05 9.50
CA THR A 49 4.64 12.61 10.89
C THR A 49 4.66 13.77 11.91
N ASP A 50 4.46 15.00 11.47
CA ASP A 50 4.30 16.15 12.35
C ASP A 50 2.85 16.24 12.84
N LEU A 51 2.50 15.40 13.82
CA LEU A 51 1.13 15.27 14.31
C LEU A 51 0.61 16.58 14.92
N ASP A 52 1.44 17.33 15.61
CA ASP A 52 1.05 18.63 16.17
C ASP A 52 0.74 19.65 15.07
N GLY A 53 1.60 19.73 14.07
CA GLY A 53 1.38 20.58 12.90
C GLY A 53 0.13 20.22 12.13
N ILE A 54 -0.13 18.93 11.93
CA ILE A 54 -1.34 18.43 11.23
C ILE A 54 -2.61 18.82 12.00
N VAL A 55 -2.66 18.55 13.29
CA VAL A 55 -3.84 18.85 14.14
C VAL A 55 -4.10 20.36 14.24
N ASN A 56 -3.06 21.14 14.46
CA ASN A 56 -3.17 22.61 14.52
C ASN A 56 -3.68 23.18 13.20
N PHE A 57 -3.10 22.75 12.08
CA PHE A 57 -3.58 23.16 10.75
C PHE A 57 -5.06 22.80 10.53
N ALA A 58 -5.45 21.59 10.88
CA ALA A 58 -6.82 21.13 10.72
C ALA A 58 -7.83 21.96 11.52
N LYS A 59 -7.47 22.36 12.75
CA LYS A 59 -8.30 23.23 13.59
C LYS A 59 -8.37 24.66 13.05
N GLU A 60 -7.24 25.25 12.71
CA GLU A 60 -7.13 26.63 12.23
C GLU A 60 -7.85 26.85 10.90
N ASN A 61 -7.88 25.82 10.05
CA ASN A 61 -8.53 25.88 8.74
C ASN A 61 -9.94 25.29 8.71
N ALA A 62 -10.50 24.93 9.86
CA ALA A 62 -11.85 24.37 9.99
C ALA A 62 -12.08 23.18 9.03
N ILE A 63 -11.21 22.19 9.08
CA ILE A 63 -11.30 20.97 8.26
C ILE A 63 -12.53 20.17 8.67
N ASP A 64 -13.36 19.82 7.70
CA ASP A 64 -14.58 19.04 7.90
C ASP A 64 -14.30 17.52 8.00
N TYR A 65 -13.31 17.02 7.28
CA TYR A 65 -12.96 15.60 7.24
C TYR A 65 -11.50 15.40 6.82
N ALA A 66 -10.83 14.45 7.46
CA ALA A 66 -9.44 14.14 7.17
C ALA A 66 -9.27 12.69 6.66
N VAL A 67 -8.24 12.47 5.86
CA VAL A 67 -7.79 11.15 5.40
C VAL A 67 -6.32 11.00 5.76
N VAL A 68 -5.98 10.03 6.60
CA VAL A 68 -4.58 9.70 6.92
C VAL A 68 -4.18 8.49 6.06
N ALA A 69 -3.39 8.73 5.03
CA ALA A 69 -3.11 7.74 4.02
C ALA A 69 -1.87 6.87 4.28
N PRO A 70 -0.72 7.39 4.79
CA PRO A 70 0.48 6.58 5.02
C PRO A 70 0.43 5.82 6.34
N ASP A 71 1.25 4.77 6.43
CA ASP A 71 1.42 3.92 7.61
C ASP A 71 2.04 4.63 8.82
N ASP A 72 3.13 5.37 8.62
CA ASP A 72 3.83 6.05 9.73
C ASP A 72 2.91 6.92 10.59
N PRO A 73 2.15 7.90 10.05
CA PRO A 73 1.26 8.70 10.87
C PRO A 73 0.12 7.89 11.49
N LEU A 74 -0.35 6.81 10.86
CA LEU A 74 -1.36 5.92 11.42
C LEU A 74 -0.85 5.21 12.68
N VAL A 75 0.35 4.63 12.59
CA VAL A 75 0.99 3.95 13.72
C VAL A 75 1.32 4.94 14.85
N LEU A 76 1.67 6.17 14.52
CA LEU A 76 1.96 7.24 15.50
C LEU A 76 0.71 7.82 16.17
N GLY A 77 -0.50 7.49 15.70
CA GLY A 77 -1.75 7.94 16.33
C GLY A 77 -2.33 9.25 15.76
N CYS A 78 -2.05 9.57 14.51
CA CYS A 78 -2.59 10.77 13.86
C CYS A 78 -4.13 10.78 13.87
N VAL A 79 -4.77 9.65 13.60
CA VAL A 79 -6.25 9.52 13.66
C VAL A 79 -6.78 9.75 15.06
N ASP A 80 -6.10 9.20 16.08
CA ASP A 80 -6.47 9.43 17.49
C ASP A 80 -6.45 10.93 17.81
N ARG A 81 -5.36 11.62 17.45
CA ARG A 81 -5.18 13.05 17.70
C ARG A 81 -6.19 13.93 16.96
N LEU A 82 -6.51 13.61 15.71
CA LEU A 82 -7.54 14.32 14.93
C LEU A 82 -8.93 14.13 15.54
N ASN A 83 -9.28 12.92 15.94
CA ASN A 83 -10.56 12.62 16.58
C ASN A 83 -10.69 13.33 17.93
N GLU A 84 -9.64 13.36 18.75
CA GLU A 84 -9.60 14.11 20.03
C GLU A 84 -9.81 15.62 19.80
N ALA A 85 -9.37 16.13 18.67
CA ALA A 85 -9.61 17.52 18.25
C ALA A 85 -11.00 17.75 17.63
N GLY A 86 -11.87 16.72 17.57
CA GLY A 86 -13.21 16.81 17.02
C GLY A 86 -13.26 16.75 15.49
N ILE A 87 -12.20 16.31 14.82
CA ILE A 87 -12.12 16.21 13.36
C ILE A 87 -12.34 14.76 12.94
N PRO A 88 -13.47 14.45 12.23
CA PRO A 88 -13.70 13.10 11.70
C PRO A 88 -12.59 12.71 10.73
N CYS A 89 -12.13 11.47 10.79
CA CYS A 89 -10.96 11.03 10.05
C CYS A 89 -11.11 9.60 9.55
N PHE A 90 -10.73 9.38 8.29
CA PHE A 90 -10.60 8.05 7.71
C PHE A 90 -9.20 7.48 8.04
N GLY A 91 -9.19 6.31 8.62
CA GLY A 91 -8.00 5.55 8.98
C GLY A 91 -8.16 4.88 10.34
N PRO A 92 -7.38 3.82 10.61
CA PRO A 92 -7.39 3.16 11.90
C PRO A 92 -6.71 4.01 12.97
N ARG A 93 -7.13 3.83 14.23
CA ARG A 93 -6.40 4.32 15.39
C ARG A 93 -5.09 3.56 15.55
N ALA A 94 -4.16 4.13 16.32
CA ALA A 94 -2.84 3.53 16.54
C ALA A 94 -2.92 2.10 17.11
N ASN A 95 -3.87 1.83 18.01
CA ASN A 95 -4.03 0.50 18.58
C ASN A 95 -4.45 -0.57 17.56
N ALA A 96 -5.12 -0.19 16.47
CA ALA A 96 -5.47 -1.08 15.36
C ALA A 96 -4.41 -1.08 14.25
N ALA A 97 -3.72 0.03 14.03
CA ALA A 97 -2.64 0.15 13.04
C ALA A 97 -1.45 -0.77 13.36
N ILE A 98 -1.36 -1.29 14.59
CA ILE A 98 -0.36 -2.30 14.99
C ILE A 98 -0.38 -3.54 14.09
N ILE A 99 -1.50 -3.84 13.42
CA ILE A 99 -1.60 -4.98 12.50
C ILE A 99 -0.59 -4.89 11.33
N GLU A 100 -0.18 -3.67 10.95
CA GLU A 100 0.96 -3.41 10.07
C GLU A 100 2.22 -3.04 10.87
N GLY A 101 2.05 -2.28 11.95
CA GLY A 101 3.15 -1.76 12.77
C GLY A 101 3.99 -2.85 13.44
N SER A 102 3.46 -4.06 13.64
CA SER A 102 4.18 -5.21 14.15
C SER A 102 3.79 -6.50 13.42
N LYS A 103 4.74 -7.09 12.72
CA LYS A 103 4.58 -8.38 12.06
C LYS A 103 4.43 -9.52 13.07
N ALA A 104 5.13 -9.41 14.20
CA ALA A 104 5.00 -10.35 15.32
C ALA A 104 3.57 -10.35 15.88
N PHE A 105 2.98 -9.16 16.08
CA PHE A 105 1.59 -9.05 16.50
C PHE A 105 0.64 -9.70 15.51
N SER A 106 0.74 -9.38 14.22
CA SER A 106 -0.17 -9.92 13.20
C SER A 106 -0.05 -11.44 13.06
N LYS A 107 1.17 -11.99 13.16
CA LYS A 107 1.39 -13.43 13.16
C LYS A 107 0.76 -14.13 14.36
N ASN A 108 0.96 -13.59 15.55
CA ASN A 108 0.36 -14.12 16.77
C ASN A 108 -1.17 -14.02 16.75
N LEU A 109 -1.72 -12.92 16.20
CA LEU A 109 -3.15 -12.76 15.98
C LEU A 109 -3.70 -13.87 15.08
N MET A 110 -3.08 -14.07 13.92
CA MET A 110 -3.51 -15.09 12.97
C MET A 110 -3.44 -16.50 13.56
N LYS A 111 -2.37 -16.82 14.28
CA LYS A 111 -2.22 -18.11 14.98
C LYS A 111 -3.31 -18.31 16.04
N LYS A 112 -3.55 -17.29 16.87
CA LYS A 112 -4.55 -17.34 17.96
C LYS A 112 -5.97 -17.57 17.45
N TYR A 113 -6.31 -16.96 16.33
CA TYR A 113 -7.67 -16.99 15.77
C TYR A 113 -7.84 -17.92 14.57
N GLY A 114 -6.83 -18.74 14.26
CA GLY A 114 -6.89 -19.74 13.19
C GLY A 114 -6.98 -19.16 11.78
N ILE A 115 -6.45 -17.95 11.55
CA ILE A 115 -6.40 -17.31 10.23
C ILE A 115 -5.24 -17.91 9.43
N PRO A 116 -5.45 -18.39 8.19
CA PRO A 116 -4.40 -19.04 7.41
C PRO A 116 -3.22 -18.10 7.09
N THR A 117 -2.03 -18.50 7.48
CA THR A 117 -0.76 -17.83 7.17
C THR A 117 0.39 -18.84 7.13
N ALA A 118 1.57 -18.40 6.69
CA ALA A 118 2.78 -19.20 6.74
C ALA A 118 3.12 -19.59 8.18
N SER A 119 3.65 -20.78 8.38
CA SER A 119 4.27 -21.16 9.68
C SER A 119 5.43 -20.22 9.98
N TYR A 120 5.64 -19.91 11.24
CA TYR A 120 6.62 -18.88 11.65
C TYR A 120 7.13 -19.10 13.06
N GLU A 121 8.29 -18.49 13.33
CA GLU A 121 8.85 -18.31 14.67
C GLU A 121 9.31 -16.86 14.85
N ILE A 122 9.25 -16.38 16.08
CA ILE A 122 9.61 -14.99 16.43
C ILE A 122 10.81 -15.04 17.37
N PHE A 123 11.83 -14.21 17.09
CA PHE A 123 13.05 -14.14 17.88
C PHE A 123 13.36 -12.71 18.28
N THR A 124 13.70 -12.54 19.56
CA THR A 124 14.23 -11.31 20.16
C THR A 124 15.69 -11.48 20.58
N ASP A 125 16.23 -12.72 20.47
CA ASP A 125 17.59 -13.09 20.77
C ASP A 125 18.28 -13.64 19.52
N LEU A 126 19.44 -13.06 19.18
CA LEU A 126 20.18 -13.40 17.97
C LEU A 126 20.63 -14.87 17.97
N GLU A 127 21.17 -15.35 19.08
CA GLU A 127 21.70 -16.74 19.15
C GLU A 127 20.57 -17.76 19.01
N ALA A 128 19.40 -17.48 19.59
CA ALA A 128 18.23 -18.33 19.43
C ALA A 128 17.76 -18.37 17.97
N ALA A 129 17.74 -17.24 17.28
CA ALA A 129 17.42 -17.17 15.86
C ALA A 129 18.41 -17.96 15.00
N LEU A 130 19.71 -17.82 15.27
CA LEU A 130 20.75 -18.55 14.55
C LEU A 130 20.66 -20.07 14.78
N ARG A 131 20.42 -20.52 16.00
CA ARG A 131 20.18 -21.95 16.30
C ARG A 131 18.97 -22.50 15.55
N TYR A 132 17.86 -21.74 15.48
CA TYR A 132 16.69 -22.15 14.73
C TYR A 132 17.01 -22.34 13.24
N LEU A 133 17.81 -21.44 12.65
CA LEU A 133 18.22 -21.52 11.25
C LEU A 133 19.06 -22.77 10.92
N GLU A 134 19.67 -23.44 11.88
CA GLU A 134 20.41 -24.69 11.65
C GLU A 134 19.52 -25.80 11.07
N THR A 135 18.24 -25.81 11.44
CA THR A 135 17.26 -26.83 11.02
C THR A 135 16.07 -26.27 10.24
N ALA A 136 15.95 -24.96 10.12
CA ALA A 136 14.83 -24.34 9.39
C ALA A 136 14.80 -24.78 7.92
N PRO A 137 13.60 -24.93 7.32
CA PRO A 137 13.47 -25.18 5.89
C PRO A 137 14.08 -24.04 5.06
N ILE A 138 14.68 -24.40 3.92
CA ILE A 138 15.20 -23.45 2.94
C ILE A 138 14.48 -23.72 1.61
N PRO A 139 14.01 -22.69 0.89
CA PRO A 139 14.07 -21.25 1.20
C PRO A 139 13.28 -20.87 2.44
N THR A 140 13.68 -19.77 3.09
CA THR A 140 12.97 -19.21 4.25
C THR A 140 12.82 -17.69 4.10
N VAL A 141 11.87 -17.09 4.80
CA VAL A 141 11.63 -15.65 4.76
C VAL A 141 11.99 -15.05 6.11
N VAL A 142 12.89 -14.09 6.10
CA VAL A 142 13.31 -13.34 7.31
C VAL A 142 12.72 -11.94 7.23
N LYS A 143 11.95 -11.55 8.24
CA LYS A 143 11.28 -10.25 8.30
C LYS A 143 11.68 -9.51 9.57
N ALA A 144 12.12 -8.26 9.44
CA ALA A 144 12.20 -7.34 10.57
C ALA A 144 10.79 -7.00 11.07
N ASP A 145 10.59 -6.98 12.38
CA ASP A 145 9.34 -6.56 12.99
C ASP A 145 9.08 -5.07 12.79
N GLY A 146 8.05 -4.47 12.74
CA GLY A 146 7.81 -3.05 12.54
C GLY A 146 7.91 -2.57 11.09
N LEU A 147 7.74 -1.25 10.94
CA LEU A 147 7.78 -0.57 9.65
C LEU A 147 9.23 -0.47 9.15
N ALA A 148 9.49 -1.04 7.98
CA ALA A 148 10.81 -1.04 7.34
C ALA A 148 10.75 -0.61 5.86
N LEU A 149 9.74 0.16 5.48
CA LEU A 149 9.53 0.71 4.13
C LEU A 149 9.58 -0.36 3.03
N GLY A 150 9.05 -1.58 3.32
CA GLY A 150 9.09 -2.72 2.40
C GLY A 150 10.47 -3.37 2.22
N LYS A 151 11.52 -2.85 2.87
CA LYS A 151 12.90 -3.35 2.75
C LYS A 151 13.27 -4.37 3.83
N GLY A 152 12.46 -4.53 4.86
CA GLY A 152 12.68 -5.44 5.98
C GLY A 152 12.28 -6.89 5.72
N VAL A 153 12.15 -7.31 4.47
CA VAL A 153 11.78 -8.69 4.08
C VAL A 153 12.85 -9.25 3.16
N ILE A 154 13.46 -10.35 3.57
CA ILE A 154 14.49 -11.04 2.80
C ILE A 154 14.05 -12.49 2.59
N ILE A 155 13.99 -12.91 1.34
CA ILE A 155 13.77 -14.31 0.95
C ILE A 155 15.14 -14.94 0.78
N ALA A 156 15.54 -15.73 1.77
CA ALA A 156 16.84 -16.41 1.79
C ALA A 156 16.75 -17.75 1.03
N GLN A 157 17.51 -17.87 -0.03
CA GLN A 157 17.59 -19.08 -0.85
C GLN A 157 18.54 -20.12 -0.24
N THR A 158 19.47 -19.67 0.58
CA THR A 158 20.45 -20.52 1.29
C THR A 158 20.43 -20.23 2.79
N ARG A 159 21.00 -21.11 3.55
CA ARG A 159 21.13 -20.96 5.00
C ARG A 159 22.05 -19.79 5.36
N GLU A 160 23.12 -19.63 4.58
CA GLU A 160 24.08 -18.54 4.73
C GLU A 160 23.40 -17.17 4.53
N GLU A 161 22.56 -17.04 3.50
CA GLU A 161 21.76 -15.83 3.26
C GLU A 161 20.78 -15.55 4.42
N ALA A 162 20.17 -16.59 5.00
CA ALA A 162 19.29 -16.45 6.15
C ALA A 162 20.03 -15.96 7.40
N VAL A 163 21.22 -16.52 7.66
CA VAL A 163 22.11 -16.13 8.77
C VAL A 163 22.55 -14.67 8.60
N GLU A 164 22.96 -14.28 7.39
CA GLU A 164 23.35 -12.91 7.08
C GLU A 164 22.15 -11.94 7.30
N ALA A 165 20.97 -12.28 6.81
CA ALA A 165 19.77 -11.47 6.98
C ALA A 165 19.42 -11.25 8.46
N VAL A 166 19.41 -12.30 9.28
CA VAL A 166 19.13 -12.20 10.72
C VAL A 166 20.21 -11.39 11.43
N THR A 167 21.49 -11.60 11.10
CA THR A 167 22.60 -10.87 11.69
C THR A 167 22.53 -9.37 11.34
N ASP A 168 22.27 -9.05 10.08
CA ASP A 168 22.10 -7.66 9.63
C ASP A 168 20.94 -6.94 10.34
N MET A 169 19.82 -7.62 10.52
CA MET A 169 18.67 -7.05 11.19
C MET A 169 18.90 -6.85 12.68
N MET A 170 19.38 -7.88 13.38
CA MET A 170 19.43 -7.90 14.85
C MET A 170 20.73 -7.34 15.41
N ALA A 171 21.89 -7.68 14.85
CA ALA A 171 23.19 -7.25 15.35
C ALA A 171 23.64 -5.92 14.76
N ASN A 172 23.45 -5.71 13.44
CA ASN A 172 23.92 -4.53 12.74
C ASN A 172 22.89 -3.39 12.73
N ALA A 173 21.74 -3.60 13.37
CA ALA A 173 20.64 -2.63 13.48
C ALA A 173 20.24 -1.96 12.14
N LYS A 174 20.35 -2.69 11.03
CA LYS A 174 20.09 -2.21 9.67
C LYS A 174 18.72 -1.49 9.53
N PHE A 175 17.76 -1.88 10.37
CA PHE A 175 16.42 -1.27 10.43
C PHE A 175 16.11 -0.64 11.80
N GLY A 176 17.15 -0.22 12.53
CA GLY A 176 17.00 0.38 13.85
C GLY A 176 16.22 -0.52 14.82
N LYS A 177 15.30 0.05 15.57
CA LYS A 177 14.46 -0.70 16.53
C LYS A 177 13.58 -1.77 15.86
N SER A 178 13.18 -1.58 14.62
CA SER A 178 12.38 -2.56 13.87
C SER A 178 13.11 -3.88 13.64
N GLY A 179 14.44 -3.88 13.62
CA GLY A 179 15.27 -5.08 13.48
C GLY A 179 15.57 -5.81 14.79
N SER A 180 15.22 -5.28 15.95
CA SER A 180 15.49 -5.94 17.25
C SER A 180 14.67 -7.23 17.45
N THR A 181 13.59 -7.39 16.72
CA THR A 181 12.77 -8.58 16.66
C THR A 181 12.68 -9.03 15.21
N VAL A 182 12.85 -10.32 14.96
CA VAL A 182 12.69 -10.91 13.63
C VAL A 182 11.63 -12.00 13.63
N VAL A 183 10.92 -12.10 12.50
CA VAL A 183 9.99 -13.18 12.21
C VAL A 183 10.61 -14.02 11.10
N ILE A 184 10.79 -15.31 11.34
CA ILE A 184 11.29 -16.27 10.35
C ILE A 184 10.11 -17.14 9.92
N GLU A 185 9.81 -17.12 8.61
CA GLU A 185 8.62 -17.75 8.05
C GLU A 185 8.94 -18.81 7.01
N GLU A 186 8.05 -19.79 6.91
CA GLU A 186 7.96 -20.70 5.78
C GLU A 186 7.86 -19.90 4.47
N PHE A 187 8.62 -20.30 3.46
CA PHE A 187 8.48 -19.75 2.11
C PHE A 187 7.24 -20.32 1.43
N LEU A 188 6.27 -19.47 1.14
CA LEU A 188 5.06 -19.83 0.42
C LEU A 188 5.27 -19.72 -1.09
N THR A 189 4.59 -20.58 -1.85
CA THR A 189 4.60 -20.57 -3.31
C THR A 189 3.18 -20.48 -3.86
N GLY A 190 3.02 -19.74 -4.94
CA GLY A 190 1.74 -19.51 -5.63
C GLY A 190 1.64 -18.09 -6.19
N PRO A 191 0.55 -17.76 -6.86
CA PRO A 191 0.28 -16.39 -7.25
C PRO A 191 0.03 -15.49 -6.03
N GLU A 192 0.63 -14.31 -6.03
CA GLU A 192 0.33 -13.25 -5.05
C GLU A 192 -0.89 -12.45 -5.48
N VAL A 193 -1.70 -12.05 -4.51
CA VAL A 193 -2.90 -11.23 -4.71
C VAL A 193 -2.95 -10.17 -3.64
N SER A 194 -3.24 -8.95 -4.04
CA SER A 194 -3.55 -7.84 -3.13
C SER A 194 -5.06 -7.59 -3.15
N VAL A 195 -5.69 -7.61 -1.98
CA VAL A 195 -7.08 -7.22 -1.80
C VAL A 195 -7.16 -6.15 -0.72
N LEU A 196 -7.60 -4.97 -1.11
CA LEU A 196 -7.92 -3.89 -0.20
C LEU A 196 -9.39 -4.01 0.19
N ALA A 197 -9.72 -3.68 1.42
CA ALA A 197 -11.11 -3.70 1.87
C ALA A 197 -11.43 -2.48 2.74
N PHE A 198 -12.58 -1.86 2.49
CA PHE A 198 -13.17 -0.94 3.47
C PHE A 198 -13.76 -1.74 4.63
N THR A 199 -13.54 -1.29 5.84
CA THR A 199 -14.19 -1.86 7.02
C THR A 199 -14.46 -0.81 8.08
N ASP A 200 -15.62 -0.89 8.69
CA ASP A 200 -16.04 -0.07 9.82
C ASP A 200 -15.89 -0.80 11.17
N GLY A 201 -15.21 -1.94 11.16
CA GLY A 201 -15.03 -2.81 12.33
C GLY A 201 -16.09 -3.90 12.46
N LYS A 202 -17.10 -3.91 11.59
CA LYS A 202 -18.17 -4.93 11.54
C LYS A 202 -18.35 -5.46 10.12
N THR A 203 -18.55 -4.56 9.19
CA THR A 203 -18.74 -4.84 7.77
C THR A 203 -17.40 -4.80 7.06
N VAL A 204 -17.20 -5.70 6.10
CA VAL A 204 -16.06 -5.72 5.19
C VAL A 204 -16.57 -5.60 3.77
N LYS A 205 -16.12 -4.59 3.06
CA LYS A 205 -16.41 -4.37 1.63
C LYS A 205 -15.08 -4.48 0.84
N PRO A 206 -14.75 -5.65 0.30
CA PRO A 206 -13.55 -5.81 -0.51
C PRO A 206 -13.62 -4.97 -1.78
N MET A 207 -12.48 -4.41 -2.17
CA MET A 207 -12.28 -3.74 -3.43
C MET A 207 -11.89 -4.74 -4.51
N VAL A 208 -11.86 -4.32 -5.77
CA VAL A 208 -11.32 -5.14 -6.85
C VAL A 208 -9.89 -5.59 -6.51
N SER A 209 -9.59 -6.86 -6.79
CA SER A 209 -8.27 -7.43 -6.53
C SER A 209 -7.21 -6.85 -7.47
N SER A 210 -5.95 -6.89 -7.05
CA SER A 210 -4.84 -6.41 -7.87
C SER A 210 -3.62 -7.34 -7.81
N MET A 211 -2.73 -7.17 -8.77
CA MET A 211 -1.44 -7.85 -8.85
C MET A 211 -0.34 -6.81 -8.95
N ASP A 212 0.45 -6.68 -7.89
CA ASP A 212 1.62 -5.82 -7.85
C ASP A 212 2.88 -6.54 -8.38
N HIS A 213 3.84 -5.76 -8.86
CA HIS A 213 5.14 -6.22 -9.35
C HIS A 213 6.25 -5.64 -8.47
N LYS A 214 6.66 -6.39 -7.46
CA LYS A 214 7.51 -5.89 -6.37
C LYS A 214 9.00 -5.80 -6.71
N ARG A 215 9.49 -6.57 -7.68
CA ARG A 215 10.89 -6.55 -8.07
C ARG A 215 11.22 -5.39 -8.98
N ALA A 216 12.44 -4.86 -8.85
CA ALA A 216 12.90 -3.70 -9.62
C ALA A 216 13.03 -3.96 -11.11
N GLY A 217 13.47 -5.15 -11.51
CA GLY A 217 13.76 -5.52 -12.89
C GLY A 217 12.74 -6.46 -13.53
N ASP A 218 12.77 -6.51 -14.84
CA ASP A 218 11.96 -7.41 -15.64
C ASP A 218 12.15 -8.87 -15.22
N ASN A 219 11.12 -9.69 -15.42
CA ASN A 219 11.05 -11.10 -15.01
C ASN A 219 11.29 -11.31 -13.49
N ASP A 220 10.86 -10.32 -12.69
CA ASP A 220 11.03 -10.31 -11.23
C ASP A 220 12.48 -10.48 -10.78
N THR A 221 13.38 -9.77 -11.41
CA THR A 221 14.79 -9.72 -11.03
C THR A 221 15.11 -8.49 -10.18
N GLY A 222 16.27 -8.51 -9.54
CA GLY A 222 16.74 -7.40 -8.72
C GLY A 222 16.11 -7.35 -7.32
N LEU A 223 16.21 -6.20 -6.68
CA LEU A 223 15.75 -5.97 -5.31
C LEU A 223 14.23 -5.79 -5.22
N ASN A 224 13.69 -6.05 -4.04
CA ASN A 224 12.32 -5.67 -3.70
C ASN A 224 12.18 -4.15 -3.65
N THR A 225 11.03 -3.67 -4.10
CA THR A 225 10.66 -2.25 -4.14
C THR A 225 9.30 -2.04 -3.46
N GLY A 226 8.82 -0.82 -3.47
CA GLY A 226 7.44 -0.50 -3.09
C GLY A 226 6.39 -0.95 -4.11
N GLY A 227 6.81 -1.43 -5.28
CA GLY A 227 5.98 -1.81 -6.42
C GLY A 227 6.35 -1.02 -7.68
N MET A 228 6.57 -1.75 -8.79
CA MET A 228 6.96 -1.18 -10.09
C MET A 228 5.82 -1.08 -11.07
N GLY A 229 4.65 -1.51 -10.67
CA GLY A 229 3.43 -1.48 -11.46
C GLY A 229 2.43 -2.50 -10.97
N THR A 230 1.18 -2.31 -11.33
CA THR A 230 0.09 -3.17 -10.86
C THR A 230 -1.03 -3.25 -11.90
N VAL A 231 -1.77 -4.33 -11.88
CA VAL A 231 -2.96 -4.54 -12.70
C VAL A 231 -4.15 -4.93 -11.83
N ALA A 232 -5.34 -4.61 -12.27
CA ALA A 232 -6.60 -4.99 -11.63
C ALA A 232 -7.66 -5.29 -12.70
N PRO A 233 -8.55 -6.29 -12.47
CA PRO A 233 -8.49 -7.28 -11.40
C PRO A 233 -7.32 -8.28 -11.59
N ASN A 234 -6.99 -8.98 -10.49
CA ASN A 234 -6.01 -10.08 -10.54
C ASN A 234 -6.68 -11.34 -11.12
N PRO A 235 -6.21 -11.91 -12.23
CA PRO A 235 -6.89 -13.02 -12.90
C PRO A 235 -6.87 -14.34 -12.11
N TYR A 236 -6.00 -14.46 -11.12
CA TYR A 236 -5.97 -15.64 -10.24
C TYR A 236 -7.00 -15.57 -9.10
N TYR A 237 -7.58 -14.39 -8.86
CA TYR A 237 -8.53 -14.16 -7.78
C TYR A 237 -9.96 -14.38 -8.28
N THR A 238 -10.38 -15.64 -8.34
CA THR A 238 -11.72 -16.04 -8.79
C THR A 238 -12.78 -15.80 -7.71
N ASP A 239 -14.06 -15.81 -8.09
CA ASP A 239 -15.17 -15.68 -7.15
C ASP A 239 -15.13 -16.74 -6.03
N THR A 240 -14.78 -17.98 -6.37
CA THR A 240 -14.63 -19.07 -5.38
C THR A 240 -13.52 -18.76 -4.37
N ILE A 241 -12.40 -18.20 -4.83
CA ILE A 241 -11.30 -17.78 -3.94
C ILE A 241 -11.73 -16.57 -3.12
N ALA A 242 -12.44 -15.62 -3.69
CA ALA A 242 -12.96 -14.45 -3.00
C ALA A 242 -13.92 -14.83 -1.85
N GLU A 243 -14.86 -15.73 -2.10
CA GLU A 243 -15.76 -16.27 -1.07
C GLU A 243 -14.99 -16.96 0.05
N ARG A 244 -13.98 -17.74 -0.31
CA ARG A 244 -13.13 -18.43 0.65
C ARG A 244 -12.31 -17.43 1.49
N CYS A 245 -11.71 -16.41 0.86
CA CYS A 245 -10.99 -15.34 1.57
C CYS A 245 -11.90 -14.59 2.53
N MET A 246 -13.12 -14.25 2.11
CA MET A 246 -14.10 -13.59 2.99
C MET A 246 -14.36 -14.41 4.24
N LYS A 247 -14.63 -15.70 4.09
CA LYS A 247 -15.01 -16.61 5.17
C LYS A 247 -13.83 -16.99 6.07
N GLU A 248 -12.67 -17.27 5.49
CA GLU A 248 -11.52 -17.83 6.21
C GLU A 248 -10.54 -16.76 6.71
N ILE A 249 -10.51 -15.56 6.07
CA ILE A 249 -9.50 -14.53 6.31
C ILE A 249 -10.13 -13.19 6.71
N PHE A 250 -10.97 -12.59 5.88
CA PHE A 250 -11.38 -11.19 6.07
C PHE A 250 -12.26 -11.00 7.29
N LEU A 251 -13.37 -11.70 7.36
CA LEU A 251 -14.27 -11.65 8.53
C LEU A 251 -13.59 -12.13 9.82
N PRO A 252 -12.83 -13.25 9.82
CA PRO A 252 -12.07 -13.66 11.00
C PRO A 252 -11.04 -12.62 11.47
N THR A 253 -10.37 -11.90 10.56
CA THR A 253 -9.41 -10.85 10.92
C THR A 253 -10.10 -9.71 11.67
N ILE A 254 -11.24 -9.23 11.18
CA ILE A 254 -11.98 -8.15 11.84
C ILE A 254 -12.53 -8.61 13.20
N ALA A 255 -13.06 -9.83 13.29
CA ALA A 255 -13.51 -10.41 14.55
C ALA A 255 -12.36 -10.56 15.56
N ALA A 256 -11.18 -10.99 15.11
CA ALA A 256 -9.99 -11.11 15.94
C ALA A 256 -9.53 -9.74 16.48
N MET A 257 -9.49 -8.72 15.63
CA MET A 257 -9.13 -7.36 16.04
C MET A 257 -10.11 -6.80 17.08
N ASN A 258 -11.40 -7.05 16.91
CA ASN A 258 -12.41 -6.66 17.90
C ASN A 258 -12.22 -7.42 19.23
N ALA A 259 -11.95 -8.72 19.18
CA ALA A 259 -11.70 -9.54 20.38
C ALA A 259 -10.47 -9.08 21.16
N GLU A 260 -9.48 -8.51 20.49
CA GLU A 260 -8.29 -7.89 21.13
C GLU A 260 -8.54 -6.44 21.59
N GLY A 261 -9.77 -5.91 21.47
CA GLY A 261 -10.06 -4.52 21.80
C GLY A 261 -9.44 -3.49 20.85
N ARG A 262 -9.15 -3.89 19.63
CA ARG A 262 -8.43 -3.12 18.59
C ARG A 262 -9.27 -2.95 17.33
N THR A 263 -10.50 -2.48 17.47
CA THR A 263 -11.42 -2.31 16.35
C THR A 263 -10.77 -1.52 15.21
N PHE A 264 -10.74 -2.12 14.03
CA PHE A 264 -10.16 -1.51 12.85
C PHE A 264 -11.23 -0.82 12.01
N LYS A 265 -11.06 0.47 11.75
CA LYS A 265 -11.87 1.25 10.81
C LYS A 265 -10.97 1.91 9.78
N GLY A 266 -11.24 1.70 8.51
CA GLY A 266 -10.43 2.27 7.43
C GLY A 266 -10.29 1.33 6.25
N CYS A 267 -9.16 1.41 5.56
CA CYS A 267 -8.76 0.48 4.51
C CYS A 267 -7.79 -0.54 5.09
N LEU A 268 -8.17 -1.81 5.10
CA LEU A 268 -7.28 -2.91 5.45
C LEU A 268 -6.84 -3.62 4.17
N TYR A 269 -5.54 -3.69 3.97
CA TYR A 269 -4.92 -4.38 2.83
C TYR A 269 -4.52 -5.78 3.27
N PHE A 270 -4.96 -6.77 2.51
CA PHE A 270 -4.61 -8.18 2.64
C PHE A 270 -3.65 -8.55 1.52
N GLY A 271 -2.38 -8.82 1.86
CA GLY A 271 -1.42 -9.48 0.97
C GLY A 271 -1.59 -10.98 1.08
N LEU A 272 -1.96 -11.64 0.00
CA LEU A 272 -2.32 -13.06 -0.04
C LEU A 272 -1.40 -13.83 -0.97
N MET A 273 -1.11 -15.09 -0.59
CA MET A 273 -0.54 -16.11 -1.46
C MET A 273 -1.59 -17.19 -1.72
N LEU A 274 -1.89 -17.46 -2.99
CA LEU A 274 -2.80 -18.53 -3.38
C LEU A 274 -2.00 -19.84 -3.48
N THR A 275 -1.87 -20.52 -2.33
CA THR A 275 -1.14 -21.79 -2.26
C THR A 275 -1.99 -22.97 -2.75
N PRO A 276 -1.39 -24.14 -3.05
CA PRO A 276 -2.15 -25.34 -3.38
C PRO A 276 -3.14 -25.79 -2.27
N LYS A 277 -2.90 -25.37 -1.02
CA LYS A 277 -3.76 -25.67 0.13
C LYS A 277 -4.83 -24.58 0.37
N GLY A 278 -4.82 -23.52 -0.41
CA GLY A 278 -5.73 -22.39 -0.31
C GLY A 278 -5.03 -21.06 -0.04
N PRO A 279 -5.80 -19.96 0.08
CA PRO A 279 -5.25 -18.65 0.32
C PRO A 279 -4.62 -18.56 1.72
N LYS A 280 -3.45 -17.95 1.80
CA LYS A 280 -2.76 -17.63 3.06
C LYS A 280 -2.38 -16.17 3.10
N VAL A 281 -2.48 -15.54 4.26
CA VAL A 281 -2.03 -14.17 4.46
C VAL A 281 -0.50 -14.12 4.50
N ILE A 282 0.08 -13.28 3.64
CA ILE A 282 1.50 -12.94 3.65
C ILE A 282 1.74 -11.81 4.64
N GLU A 283 0.92 -10.76 4.55
CA GLU A 283 0.99 -9.56 5.38
C GLU A 283 -0.32 -8.79 5.40
N TYR A 284 -0.48 -7.93 6.39
CA TYR A 284 -1.48 -6.88 6.42
C TYR A 284 -0.82 -5.52 6.26
N ASN A 285 -1.55 -4.59 5.62
CA ASN A 285 -1.23 -3.18 5.72
C ASN A 285 -2.48 -2.41 6.21
N CYS A 286 -2.28 -1.44 7.07
CA CYS A 286 -3.37 -0.69 7.74
C CYS A 286 -3.90 0.50 6.94
N ARG A 287 -3.64 0.51 5.64
CA ARG A 287 -3.88 1.64 4.73
C ARG A 287 -4.03 1.17 3.27
N PHE A 288 -4.39 2.07 2.40
CA PHE A 288 -4.34 1.87 0.95
C PHE A 288 -2.93 1.49 0.48
N GLY A 289 -2.83 0.63 -0.52
CA GLY A 289 -1.56 0.25 -1.16
C GLY A 289 -1.04 1.32 -2.13
N ASP A 290 0.23 1.26 -2.43
CA ASP A 290 0.89 2.08 -3.45
C ASP A 290 1.88 1.20 -4.24
N PRO A 291 1.60 0.79 -5.49
CA PRO A 291 0.71 1.46 -6.45
C PRO A 291 -0.71 0.86 -6.62
N GLU A 292 -1.19 -0.02 -5.76
CA GLU A 292 -2.50 -0.66 -5.93
C GLU A 292 -3.64 0.35 -6.02
N THR A 293 -3.60 1.41 -5.23
CA THR A 293 -4.61 2.48 -5.23
C THR A 293 -4.76 3.11 -6.61
N GLN A 294 -3.70 3.22 -7.37
CA GLN A 294 -3.66 3.82 -8.71
C GLN A 294 -4.39 2.98 -9.78
N VAL A 295 -4.73 1.74 -9.50
CA VAL A 295 -5.59 0.91 -10.37
C VAL A 295 -6.96 0.66 -9.76
N VAL A 296 -7.06 0.58 -8.44
CA VAL A 296 -8.31 0.26 -7.74
C VAL A 296 -9.28 1.44 -7.75
N LEU A 297 -8.82 2.65 -7.41
CA LEU A 297 -9.69 3.82 -7.37
C LEU A 297 -10.19 4.30 -8.75
N PRO A 298 -9.43 4.21 -9.85
CA PRO A 298 -9.98 4.47 -11.18
C PRO A 298 -11.14 3.56 -11.58
N LEU A 299 -11.23 2.36 -11.02
CA LEU A 299 -12.32 1.41 -11.23
C LEU A 299 -13.51 1.60 -10.27
N LEU A 300 -13.36 2.41 -9.22
CA LEU A 300 -14.43 2.66 -8.26
C LEU A 300 -15.50 3.55 -8.88
N GLU A 301 -16.74 3.03 -8.97
CA GLU A 301 -17.92 3.78 -9.41
C GLU A 301 -18.61 4.53 -8.28
N SER A 302 -18.57 3.97 -7.06
CA SER A 302 -19.14 4.63 -5.87
C SER A 302 -18.33 5.88 -5.50
N ASP A 303 -18.98 6.86 -4.90
CA ASP A 303 -18.30 8.07 -4.41
C ASP A 303 -17.37 7.73 -3.22
N LEU A 304 -16.07 7.98 -3.38
CA LEU A 304 -15.06 7.63 -2.37
C LEU A 304 -15.31 8.34 -1.05
N LEU A 305 -15.67 9.62 -1.05
CA LEU A 305 -15.93 10.38 0.18
C LEU A 305 -17.09 9.77 0.97
N THR A 306 -18.17 9.43 0.29
CA THR A 306 -19.34 8.77 0.90
C THR A 306 -18.96 7.44 1.54
N VAL A 307 -18.17 6.61 0.85
CA VAL A 307 -17.70 5.33 1.39
C VAL A 307 -16.77 5.53 2.59
N MET A 308 -15.86 6.49 2.52
CA MET A 308 -14.96 6.81 3.64
C MET A 308 -15.73 7.32 4.87
N GLN A 309 -16.69 8.20 4.68
CA GLN A 309 -17.55 8.69 5.77
C GLN A 309 -18.39 7.56 6.38
N ALA A 310 -18.96 6.68 5.58
CA ALA A 310 -19.68 5.51 6.05
C ALA A 310 -18.79 4.57 6.87
N THR A 311 -17.53 4.39 6.45
CA THR A 311 -16.52 3.63 7.19
C THR A 311 -16.26 4.24 8.56
N THR A 312 -16.08 5.55 8.63
CA THR A 312 -15.84 6.29 9.88
C THR A 312 -17.04 6.23 10.81
N ASN A 313 -18.25 6.40 10.25
CA ASN A 313 -19.49 6.51 11.00
C ASN A 313 -20.09 5.14 11.41
N GLY A 314 -19.58 4.02 10.88
CA GLY A 314 -20.10 2.68 11.16
C GLY A 314 -21.38 2.34 10.39
N THR A 315 -21.61 2.96 9.23
CA THR A 315 -22.77 2.76 8.35
C THR A 315 -22.42 2.07 7.04
N LEU A 316 -21.27 1.42 6.98
CA LEU A 316 -20.77 0.79 5.75
C LEU A 316 -21.66 -0.35 5.25
N ALA A 317 -22.40 -1.02 6.16
CA ALA A 317 -23.33 -2.09 5.79
C ALA A 317 -24.42 -1.60 4.81
N ASP A 318 -24.90 -0.38 5.00
CA ASP A 318 -25.97 0.23 4.20
C ASP A 318 -25.44 1.07 3.03
N THR A 319 -24.13 1.05 2.81
CA THR A 319 -23.46 1.84 1.76
C THR A 319 -23.07 0.93 0.59
N GLU A 320 -23.48 1.28 -0.62
CA GLU A 320 -23.06 0.57 -1.82
C GLU A 320 -21.59 0.88 -2.12
N VAL A 321 -20.82 -0.17 -2.40
CA VAL A 321 -19.45 -0.08 -2.89
C VAL A 321 -19.36 -0.88 -4.19
N LYS A 322 -19.32 -0.17 -5.32
CA LYS A 322 -19.38 -0.74 -6.65
C LYS A 322 -18.16 -0.37 -7.46
N PHE A 323 -17.66 -1.33 -8.22
CA PHE A 323 -16.55 -1.17 -9.15
C PHE A 323 -17.01 -1.46 -10.58
N ALA A 324 -16.39 -0.77 -11.55
CA ALA A 324 -16.62 -1.02 -12.96
C ALA A 324 -16.14 -2.41 -13.36
N ASP A 325 -16.84 -3.05 -14.28
CA ASP A 325 -16.43 -4.29 -14.93
C ASP A 325 -15.43 -3.98 -16.05
N GLN A 326 -14.28 -3.45 -15.65
CA GLN A 326 -13.19 -3.04 -16.52
C GLN A 326 -11.85 -3.45 -15.91
N HIS A 327 -10.78 -3.23 -16.66
CA HIS A 327 -9.40 -3.55 -16.28
C HIS A 327 -8.57 -2.28 -16.19
N ALA A 328 -7.64 -2.26 -15.25
CA ALA A 328 -6.69 -1.15 -15.09
C ALA A 328 -5.25 -1.67 -15.03
N CYS A 329 -4.34 -0.89 -15.56
CA CYS A 329 -2.90 -1.11 -15.45
C CYS A 329 -2.21 0.19 -15.09
N CYS A 330 -1.34 0.16 -14.07
CA CYS A 330 -0.46 1.26 -13.69
C CYS A 330 0.98 0.87 -13.90
N VAL A 331 1.72 1.67 -14.66
CA VAL A 331 3.16 1.51 -14.88
C VAL A 331 3.91 2.58 -14.11
N ILE A 332 4.80 2.16 -13.23
CA ILE A 332 5.66 3.08 -12.47
C ILE A 332 6.86 3.48 -13.31
N THR A 333 7.11 4.80 -13.40
CA THR A 333 8.37 5.35 -13.89
C THR A 333 9.18 5.83 -12.70
N ALA A 334 10.33 5.23 -12.50
CA ALA A 334 11.22 5.46 -11.36
C ALA A 334 12.52 6.14 -11.80
N SER A 335 13.25 6.70 -10.84
CA SER A 335 14.63 7.13 -11.03
C SER A 335 15.55 5.92 -11.14
N SER A 336 16.41 5.87 -12.14
CA SER A 336 17.37 4.77 -12.31
C SER A 336 18.27 4.65 -11.07
N GLY A 337 18.46 3.43 -10.61
CA GLY A 337 19.11 3.09 -9.34
C GLY A 337 18.16 2.80 -8.18
N TYR A 338 16.88 3.18 -8.28
CA TYR A 338 15.87 2.79 -7.30
C TYR A 338 15.75 1.24 -7.21
N PRO A 339 15.64 0.60 -6.03
CA PRO A 339 15.39 1.17 -4.69
C PRO A 339 16.65 1.56 -3.89
N GLU A 340 17.83 1.52 -4.47
CA GLU A 340 19.08 1.91 -3.83
C GLU A 340 19.34 3.44 -3.95
N SER A 341 20.46 3.83 -4.48
CA SER A 341 20.81 5.24 -4.67
C SER A 341 20.44 5.73 -6.08
N TYR A 342 19.89 6.92 -6.16
CA TYR A 342 19.51 7.56 -7.40
C TYR A 342 19.71 9.08 -7.35
N LYS A 343 19.88 9.70 -8.51
CA LYS A 343 19.97 11.16 -8.65
C LYS A 343 18.58 11.78 -8.70
N LYS A 344 18.46 13.01 -8.25
CA LYS A 344 17.22 13.81 -8.18
C LYS A 344 17.43 15.16 -8.88
N GLY A 345 16.33 15.90 -9.08
CA GLY A 345 16.36 17.27 -9.59
C GLY A 345 16.26 17.35 -11.11
N TYR A 346 15.91 16.27 -11.80
CA TYR A 346 15.71 16.30 -13.25
C TYR A 346 14.33 16.83 -13.61
N PRO A 347 14.21 17.73 -14.60
CA PRO A 347 12.92 18.20 -15.10
C PRO A 347 12.10 17.07 -15.68
N ILE A 348 10.81 17.07 -15.35
CA ILE A 348 9.83 16.09 -15.83
C ILE A 348 8.96 16.80 -16.86
N THR A 349 8.84 16.22 -18.05
CA THR A 349 7.90 16.65 -19.07
C THR A 349 6.83 15.57 -19.29
N MET A 350 5.61 16.01 -19.53
CA MET A 350 4.50 15.11 -19.82
C MET A 350 3.69 15.66 -20.99
N THR A 351 3.26 14.78 -21.89
CA THR A 351 2.21 15.14 -22.84
C THR A 351 0.89 15.34 -22.08
N GLU A 352 -0.02 16.11 -22.64
CA GLU A 352 -1.34 16.39 -22.00
C GLU A 352 -2.08 15.09 -21.63
N LYS A 353 -2.10 14.12 -22.55
CA LYS A 353 -2.74 12.80 -22.31
C LYS A 353 -2.05 12.02 -21.19
N ALA A 354 -0.72 12.03 -21.16
CA ALA A 354 0.05 11.37 -20.11
C ALA A 354 -0.20 12.04 -18.75
N ALA A 355 -0.21 13.37 -18.68
CA ALA A 355 -0.45 14.11 -17.44
C ALA A 355 -1.84 13.81 -16.84
N ALA A 356 -2.87 13.73 -17.68
CA ALA A 356 -4.22 13.35 -17.23
C ALA A 356 -4.32 11.94 -16.64
N ALA A 357 -3.48 11.01 -17.13
CA ALA A 357 -3.44 9.60 -16.73
C ALA A 357 -2.41 9.29 -15.64
N THR A 358 -1.63 10.27 -15.19
CA THR A 358 -0.48 10.06 -14.32
C THR A 358 -0.74 10.57 -12.91
N PHE A 359 -0.50 9.69 -11.95
CA PHE A 359 -0.38 10.01 -10.53
C PHE A 359 1.09 10.29 -10.20
N VAL A 360 1.36 11.45 -9.65
CA VAL A 360 2.72 11.88 -9.31
C VAL A 360 3.06 11.47 -7.88
N ALA A 361 4.25 10.94 -7.68
CA ALA A 361 4.79 10.53 -6.39
C ALA A 361 6.05 11.33 -6.04
N GLY A 362 7.21 10.82 -6.41
CA GLY A 362 8.50 11.43 -6.09
C GLY A 362 8.87 12.60 -6.97
N ALA A 363 8.08 13.67 -6.94
CA ALA A 363 8.37 14.89 -7.67
C ALA A 363 7.97 16.13 -6.88
N LYS A 364 8.73 17.21 -7.05
CA LYS A 364 8.48 18.54 -6.46
C LYS A 364 8.29 19.58 -7.53
N LEU A 365 7.50 20.61 -7.24
CA LEU A 365 7.35 21.78 -8.09
C LEU A 365 8.32 22.87 -7.62
N GLU A 366 9.17 23.36 -8.52
CA GLU A 366 10.13 24.41 -8.23
C GLU A 366 10.17 25.39 -9.39
N ASN A 367 9.86 26.66 -9.14
CA ASN A 367 9.77 27.71 -10.14
C ASN A 367 8.91 27.35 -11.36
N GLY A 368 7.77 26.66 -11.13
CA GLY A 368 6.87 26.23 -12.19
C GLY A 368 7.31 24.98 -12.96
N THR A 369 8.46 24.40 -12.62
CA THR A 369 8.99 23.18 -13.23
C THR A 369 8.85 22.01 -12.28
N LEU A 370 8.31 20.90 -12.76
CA LEU A 370 8.23 19.64 -12.02
C LEU A 370 9.58 18.93 -12.09
N LEU A 371 10.18 18.65 -10.94
CA LEU A 371 11.50 18.02 -10.80
C LEU A 371 11.40 16.69 -10.07
N THR A 372 12.20 15.70 -10.46
CA THR A 372 12.32 14.44 -9.71
C THR A 372 12.82 14.68 -8.30
N SER A 373 12.21 14.04 -7.30
CA SER A 373 12.59 14.15 -5.88
C SER A 373 12.54 12.81 -5.11
N GLY A 374 12.18 11.73 -5.78
CA GLY A 374 12.05 10.41 -5.16
C GLY A 374 12.43 9.27 -6.09
N GLY A 375 12.37 8.04 -5.57
CA GLY A 375 12.67 6.82 -6.31
C GLY A 375 11.59 6.48 -7.31
N ARG A 376 10.35 6.24 -6.84
CA ARG A 376 9.18 6.13 -7.71
C ARG A 376 8.67 7.54 -7.99
N VAL A 377 8.71 7.95 -9.25
CA VAL A 377 8.44 9.33 -9.64
C VAL A 377 7.00 9.52 -10.06
N THR A 378 6.51 8.64 -10.93
CA THR A 378 5.13 8.68 -11.45
C THR A 378 4.55 7.27 -11.58
N GLY A 379 3.22 7.19 -11.52
CA GLY A 379 2.44 6.02 -11.89
C GLY A 379 1.42 6.40 -12.96
N THR A 380 1.58 5.87 -14.15
CA THR A 380 0.70 6.16 -15.29
C THR A 380 -0.31 5.04 -15.45
N THR A 381 -1.59 5.34 -15.37
CA THR A 381 -2.68 4.38 -15.33
C THR A 381 -3.58 4.50 -16.56
N ALA A 382 -3.95 3.34 -17.11
CA ALA A 382 -5.01 3.24 -18.11
C ALA A 382 -6.10 2.28 -17.65
N VAL A 383 -7.34 2.58 -18.04
CA VAL A 383 -8.53 1.72 -17.85
C VAL A 383 -9.07 1.34 -19.22
N ALA A 384 -9.41 0.06 -19.40
CA ALA A 384 -9.95 -0.47 -20.65
C ALA A 384 -10.87 -1.67 -20.40
N ASP A 385 -11.57 -2.12 -21.43
CA ASP A 385 -12.50 -3.25 -21.34
C ASP A 385 -11.80 -4.60 -21.26
N SER A 386 -10.51 -4.64 -21.59
CA SER A 386 -9.67 -5.82 -21.42
C SER A 386 -8.32 -5.49 -20.78
N LEU A 387 -7.74 -6.47 -20.10
CA LEU A 387 -6.42 -6.33 -19.50
C LEU A 387 -5.33 -6.02 -20.55
N ALA A 388 -5.40 -6.68 -21.70
CA ALA A 388 -4.43 -6.46 -22.78
C ALA A 388 -4.45 -5.02 -23.30
N GLU A 389 -5.65 -4.44 -23.46
CA GLU A 389 -5.81 -3.04 -23.86
C GLU A 389 -5.36 -2.07 -22.76
N ALA A 390 -5.70 -2.35 -21.51
CA ALA A 390 -5.25 -1.54 -20.36
C ALA A 390 -3.72 -1.50 -20.27
N VAL A 391 -3.06 -2.64 -20.39
CA VAL A 391 -1.59 -2.74 -20.36
C VAL A 391 -0.97 -1.97 -21.54
N LYS A 392 -1.46 -2.19 -22.75
CA LYS A 392 -0.97 -1.51 -23.97
C LYS A 392 -1.09 0.01 -23.83
N GLU A 393 -2.25 0.47 -23.38
CA GLU A 393 -2.54 1.91 -23.26
C GLU A 393 -1.74 2.54 -22.12
N ALA A 394 -1.56 1.85 -20.97
CA ALA A 394 -0.73 2.34 -19.87
C ALA A 394 0.72 2.60 -20.34
N TYR A 395 1.31 1.68 -21.09
CA TYR A 395 2.65 1.87 -21.66
C TYR A 395 2.70 3.01 -22.66
N ARG A 396 1.72 3.09 -23.56
CA ARG A 396 1.64 4.18 -24.55
C ARG A 396 1.56 5.55 -23.86
N LEU A 397 0.80 5.66 -22.78
CA LEU A 397 0.69 6.89 -21.99
C LEU A 397 1.98 7.16 -21.20
N ALA A 398 2.59 6.12 -20.62
CA ALA A 398 3.85 6.23 -19.89
C ALA A 398 5.02 6.72 -20.77
N ASP A 399 5.00 6.42 -22.07
CA ASP A 399 5.97 6.97 -23.03
C ASP A 399 5.89 8.50 -23.15
N GLY A 400 4.74 9.07 -22.83
CA GLY A 400 4.54 10.52 -22.74
C GLY A 400 5.10 11.18 -21.48
N VAL A 401 5.65 10.41 -20.53
CA VAL A 401 6.33 10.91 -19.32
C VAL A 401 7.82 10.76 -19.51
N GLN A 402 8.57 11.87 -19.49
CA GLN A 402 9.99 11.87 -19.77
C GLN A 402 10.78 12.71 -18.73
N PHE A 403 11.87 12.15 -18.28
CA PHE A 403 12.91 12.83 -17.51
C PHE A 403 14.24 12.08 -17.66
N GLU A 404 15.35 12.76 -17.44
CA GLU A 404 16.67 12.13 -17.46
C GLU A 404 16.75 11.04 -16.37
N ASN A 405 17.36 9.92 -16.68
CA ASN A 405 17.45 8.70 -15.87
C ASN A 405 16.11 8.01 -15.54
N ALA A 406 15.06 8.22 -16.32
CA ALA A 406 13.81 7.50 -16.16
C ALA A 406 14.00 5.98 -16.40
N TYR A 407 13.43 5.19 -15.51
CA TYR A 407 13.43 3.72 -15.60
C TYR A 407 12.03 3.18 -15.33
N ARG A 408 11.62 2.18 -16.08
CA ARG A 408 10.41 1.39 -15.85
C ARG A 408 10.60 -0.05 -16.34
N ARG A 409 9.89 -0.96 -15.73
CA ARG A 409 9.81 -2.34 -16.24
C ARG A 409 9.05 -2.39 -17.55
N SER A 410 9.43 -3.33 -18.41
CA SER A 410 8.77 -3.54 -19.70
C SER A 410 7.71 -4.65 -19.68
N ASP A 411 7.59 -5.37 -18.56
CA ASP A 411 6.78 -6.59 -18.43
C ASP A 411 5.60 -6.50 -17.46
N ILE A 412 5.21 -5.28 -17.04
CA ILE A 412 4.05 -5.07 -16.17
C ILE A 412 2.79 -5.65 -16.82
N GLY A 413 2.09 -6.51 -16.09
CA GLY A 413 0.87 -7.18 -16.54
C GLY A 413 1.11 -8.46 -17.35
N GLN A 414 2.33 -8.77 -17.77
CA GLN A 414 2.59 -9.95 -18.61
C GLN A 414 2.24 -11.26 -17.92
N LYS A 415 2.55 -11.43 -16.64
CA LYS A 415 2.12 -12.60 -15.86
C LYS A 415 0.61 -12.75 -15.79
N ALA A 416 -0.09 -11.65 -15.63
CA ALA A 416 -1.55 -11.64 -15.59
C ALA A 416 -2.15 -12.01 -16.95
N LEU A 417 -1.57 -11.52 -18.06
CA LEU A 417 -2.00 -11.88 -19.41
C LEU A 417 -1.74 -13.36 -19.75
N GLN A 418 -0.74 -13.97 -19.13
CA GLN A 418 -0.41 -15.39 -19.30
C GLN A 418 -1.19 -16.32 -18.38
N ALA A 419 -1.92 -15.78 -17.40
CA ALA A 419 -2.76 -16.59 -16.53
C ALA A 419 -3.79 -17.36 -17.36
N LYS A 420 -3.81 -18.68 -17.21
CA LYS A 420 -4.85 -19.51 -17.84
C LYS A 420 -6.19 -19.18 -17.15
N GLN A 421 -7.11 -18.69 -17.95
CA GLN A 421 -8.52 -18.55 -17.55
C GLN A 421 -9.13 -19.90 -17.18
#